data_afa641a7ee715cb9ae554614e2c1bde4
#
_entry.id   afa641a7ee715cb9ae554614e2c1bde4
#
_cell.length_a   1.000
_cell.length_b   1.000
_cell.length_c   1.000
_cell.angle_alpha   90.00
_cell.angle_beta   90.00
_cell.angle_gamma   90.00
#
_symmetry.space_group_name_H-M   'P 1'
#
loop_
_entity.id
_entity.type
_entity.pdbx_description
1 polymer ?
#
loop_
_entity_poly.entity_id
_entity_poly.type
_entity_poly.pdbx_seq_one_letter_code
_entity_poly.pdbx_strand_id
1 'polypeptide(L)'
;MAERISSLLRQSIGHLADEAPDSYRIVLDTIGPLVVGLDIDSECFSLSGGRRLEVTNGVNPTAGTRVKVSRDTVLDVLDAVITLDRAVETGSLTVHGTLDNILRAHDTLKAYVHAAVRAPSQPGLLNALRADRE
;
A
#
# COMPACT_ATOMS: atom_id res chain seq x y z
N MET A 1 -17.95 -13.40 4.70
CA MET A 1 -16.67 -13.20 5.40
C MET A 1 -15.84 -12.12 4.70
N ALA A 2 -15.30 -11.20 5.46
CA ALA A 2 -14.51 -10.11 4.89
C ALA A 2 -13.18 -10.61 4.34
N GLU A 3 -12.75 -10.10 3.19
CA GLU A 3 -11.42 -10.41 2.68
C GLU A 3 -10.35 -9.69 3.48
N ARG A 4 -9.21 -10.34 3.62
CA ARG A 4 -8.05 -9.72 4.26
C ARG A 4 -7.51 -8.59 3.40
N ILE A 5 -6.99 -7.55 4.05
CA ILE A 5 -6.39 -6.41 3.36
C ILE A 5 -5.20 -6.88 2.50
N SER A 6 -4.41 -7.83 3.01
CA SER A 6 -3.30 -8.40 2.23
C SER A 6 -3.78 -9.06 0.94
N SER A 7 -4.91 -9.75 0.98
CA SER A 7 -5.53 -10.35 -0.21
C SER A 7 -5.97 -9.28 -1.21
N LEU A 8 -6.62 -8.23 -0.72
CA LEU A 8 -7.04 -7.12 -1.57
C LEU A 8 -5.85 -6.42 -2.20
N LEU A 9 -4.76 -6.25 -1.45
CA LEU A 9 -3.54 -5.65 -1.98
C LEU A 9 -2.91 -6.51 -3.08
N ARG A 10 -2.88 -7.83 -2.89
CA ARG A 10 -2.39 -8.75 -3.94
C ARG A 10 -3.20 -8.63 -5.21
N GLN A 11 -4.53 -8.58 -5.10
CA GLN A 11 -5.41 -8.39 -6.25
C GLN A 11 -5.16 -7.05 -6.93
N SER A 12 -5.01 -5.99 -6.14
CA SER A 12 -4.70 -4.66 -6.65
C SER A 12 -3.40 -4.65 -7.44
N ILE A 13 -2.35 -5.26 -6.90
CA ILE A 13 -1.04 -5.34 -7.58
C ILE A 13 -1.17 -6.09 -8.89
N GLY A 14 -1.93 -7.20 -8.91
CA GLY A 14 -2.19 -7.95 -10.14
C GLY A 14 -2.89 -7.10 -11.19
N HIS A 15 -3.90 -6.33 -10.79
CA HIS A 15 -4.60 -5.44 -11.70
C HIS A 15 -3.69 -4.32 -12.22
N LEU A 16 -2.83 -3.77 -11.36
CA LEU A 16 -1.87 -2.75 -11.80
C LEU A 16 -0.93 -3.30 -12.87
N ALA A 17 -0.42 -4.52 -12.66
CA ALA A 17 0.48 -5.15 -13.62
C ALA A 17 -0.19 -5.37 -14.98
N ASP A 18 -1.48 -5.72 -14.99
CA ASP A 18 -2.22 -6.01 -16.21
C ASP A 18 -2.79 -4.75 -16.86
N GLU A 19 -3.32 -3.82 -16.07
CA GLU A 19 -4.12 -2.68 -16.55
C GLU A 19 -3.33 -1.39 -16.64
N ALA A 20 -2.27 -1.24 -15.84
CA ALA A 20 -1.45 -0.04 -15.81
C ALA A 20 0.03 -0.43 -15.65
N PRO A 21 0.60 -1.18 -16.61
CA PRO A 21 1.96 -1.74 -16.46
C PRO A 21 3.05 -0.67 -16.28
N ASP A 22 2.92 0.49 -16.92
CA ASP A 22 3.89 1.56 -16.77
C ASP A 22 3.89 2.11 -15.35
N SER A 23 2.70 2.29 -14.78
CA SER A 23 2.54 2.76 -13.39
C SER A 23 3.01 1.70 -12.39
N TYR A 24 2.72 0.42 -12.67
CA TYR A 24 3.21 -0.69 -11.87
C TYR A 24 4.75 -0.68 -11.82
N ARG A 25 5.39 -0.46 -12.96
CA ARG A 25 6.85 -0.42 -13.04
C ARG A 25 7.43 0.73 -12.20
N ILE A 26 6.77 1.88 -12.18
CA ILE A 26 7.21 3.01 -11.35
C ILE A 26 7.17 2.62 -9.86
N VAL A 27 6.12 1.95 -9.42
CA VAL A 27 6.02 1.49 -8.03
C VAL A 27 7.14 0.49 -7.72
N LEU A 28 7.36 -0.47 -8.61
CA LEU A 28 8.38 -1.48 -8.44
C LEU A 28 9.78 -0.87 -8.37
N ASP A 29 10.09 0.06 -9.25
CA ASP A 29 11.38 0.73 -9.28
C ASP A 29 11.58 1.61 -8.04
N THR A 30 10.52 2.25 -7.58
CA THR A 30 10.57 3.15 -6.42
C THR A 30 10.85 2.38 -5.12
N ILE A 31 10.20 1.23 -4.92
CA ILE A 31 10.44 0.43 -3.73
C ILE A 31 11.85 -0.17 -3.72
N GLY A 32 12.37 -0.56 -4.90
CA GLY A 32 13.71 -1.11 -5.04
C GLY A 32 13.94 -2.30 -4.11
N PRO A 33 15.03 -2.30 -3.31
CA PRO A 33 15.33 -3.39 -2.39
C PRO A 33 14.62 -3.30 -1.05
N LEU A 34 13.77 -2.29 -0.84
CA LEU A 34 13.13 -2.05 0.44
C LEU A 34 12.08 -3.12 0.74
N VAL A 35 12.05 -3.59 1.98
CA VAL A 35 10.97 -4.44 2.49
C VAL A 35 10.21 -3.63 3.53
N VAL A 36 8.92 -3.45 3.32
CA VAL A 36 8.07 -2.62 4.17
C VAL A 36 7.09 -3.51 4.92
N GLY A 37 7.12 -3.43 6.25
CA GLY A 37 6.09 -4.05 7.08
C GLY A 37 4.88 -3.14 7.14
N LEU A 38 3.70 -3.69 6.89
CA LEU A 38 2.44 -2.95 6.90
C LEU A 38 1.57 -3.45 8.05
N ASP A 39 1.06 -2.52 8.84
CA ASP A 39 0.11 -2.78 9.92
C ASP A 39 -1.14 -1.96 9.65
N ILE A 40 -2.21 -2.62 9.21
CA ILE A 40 -3.47 -1.98 8.89
C ILE A 40 -4.56 -2.64 9.72
N ASP A 41 -5.07 -1.93 10.74
CA ASP A 41 -6.12 -2.40 11.65
C ASP A 41 -5.80 -3.78 12.23
N SER A 42 -4.56 -3.95 12.75
CA SER A 42 -4.08 -5.19 13.38
C SER A 42 -3.78 -6.32 12.39
N GLU A 43 -3.99 -6.12 11.09
CA GLU A 43 -3.53 -7.07 10.09
C GLU A 43 -2.11 -6.70 9.69
N CYS A 44 -1.17 -7.62 9.90
CA CYS A 44 0.25 -7.38 9.60
C CYS A 44 0.67 -8.21 8.40
N PHE A 45 1.33 -7.57 7.46
CA PHE A 45 1.89 -8.23 6.27
C PHE A 45 3.05 -7.38 5.75
N SER A 46 3.77 -7.89 4.76
CA SER A 46 4.95 -7.20 4.22
C SER A 46 4.82 -7.03 2.71
N LEU A 47 5.33 -5.90 2.22
CA LEU A 47 5.42 -5.62 0.79
C LEU A 47 6.90 -5.55 0.43
N SER A 48 7.28 -6.24 -0.63
CA SER A 48 8.64 -6.25 -1.15
C SER A 48 8.65 -6.14 -2.67
N GLY A 49 9.76 -5.66 -3.21
CA GLY A 49 9.98 -5.57 -4.63
C GLY A 49 10.97 -6.63 -5.10
N GLY A 50 11.63 -6.36 -6.19
CA GLY A 50 12.55 -7.26 -6.86
C GLY A 50 12.15 -7.37 -8.32
N ARG A 51 11.85 -8.58 -8.77
CA ARG A 51 11.33 -8.77 -10.13
C ARG A 51 9.88 -8.34 -10.25
N ARG A 52 9.12 -8.42 -9.14
CA ARG A 52 7.72 -8.03 -9.06
C ARG A 52 7.40 -7.64 -7.63
N LEU A 53 6.30 -6.92 -7.47
CA LEU A 53 5.79 -6.60 -6.14
C LEU A 53 5.18 -7.86 -5.53
N GLU A 54 5.56 -8.15 -4.29
CA GLU A 54 5.06 -9.32 -3.57
C GLU A 54 4.53 -8.92 -2.20
N VAL A 55 3.43 -9.53 -1.81
CA VAL A 55 2.83 -9.39 -0.49
C VAL A 55 2.96 -10.72 0.24
N THR A 56 3.59 -10.69 1.41
CA THR A 56 3.73 -11.89 2.25
C THR A 56 3.01 -11.67 3.57
N ASN A 57 2.41 -12.73 4.09
CA ASN A 57 1.71 -12.66 5.38
C ASN A 57 2.71 -12.49 6.52
N GLY A 58 2.33 -11.70 7.53
CA GLY A 58 3.17 -11.43 8.67
C GLY A 58 4.26 -10.40 8.37
N VAL A 59 4.91 -9.90 9.43
CA VAL A 59 5.99 -8.94 9.29
C VAL A 59 7.29 -9.69 9.04
N ASN A 60 7.93 -9.39 7.90
CA ASN A 60 9.22 -9.97 7.56
C ASN A 60 10.28 -9.50 8.57
N PRO A 61 11.05 -10.41 9.21
CA PRO A 61 12.07 -10.01 10.17
C PRO A 61 13.13 -9.06 9.59
N THR A 62 13.33 -9.06 8.27
CA THR A 62 14.27 -8.16 7.62
C THR A 62 13.66 -6.78 7.31
N ALA A 63 12.37 -6.58 7.58
CA ALA A 63 11.71 -5.31 7.33
C ALA A 63 12.17 -4.28 8.37
N GLY A 64 13.10 -3.42 7.96
CA GLY A 64 13.55 -2.31 8.79
C GLY A 64 12.64 -1.10 8.76
N THR A 65 11.65 -1.11 7.89
CA THR A 65 10.70 -0.01 7.70
C THR A 65 9.28 -0.53 7.93
N ARG A 66 8.50 0.21 8.71
CA ARG A 66 7.14 -0.17 9.06
C ARG A 66 6.18 0.98 8.85
N VAL A 67 5.03 0.67 8.26
CA VAL A 67 3.94 1.63 8.06
C VAL A 67 2.74 1.18 8.90
N LYS A 68 2.22 2.10 9.69
CA LYS A 68 1.02 1.84 10.50
C LYS A 68 -0.08 2.81 10.08
N VAL A 69 -1.24 2.27 9.74
CA VAL A 69 -2.37 3.06 9.25
C VAL A 69 -3.67 2.31 9.52
N SER A 70 -4.78 3.03 9.66
CA SER A 70 -6.10 2.41 9.77
C SER A 70 -6.68 2.15 8.38
N ARG A 71 -7.63 1.22 8.32
CA ARG A 71 -8.39 0.96 7.08
C ARG A 71 -9.13 2.21 6.61
N ASP A 72 -9.71 2.97 7.55
CA ASP A 72 -10.43 4.21 7.22
C ASP A 72 -9.51 5.22 6.53
N THR A 73 -8.28 5.37 7.03
CA THR A 73 -7.32 6.27 6.42
C THR A 73 -6.91 5.79 5.03
N VAL A 74 -6.72 4.49 4.85
CA VAL A 74 -6.42 3.92 3.53
C VAL A 74 -7.54 4.27 2.54
N LEU A 75 -8.79 4.08 2.94
CA LEU A 75 -9.94 4.42 2.10
C LEU A 75 -9.97 5.91 1.78
N ASP A 76 -9.74 6.78 2.76
CA ASP A 76 -9.76 8.23 2.56
C ASP A 76 -8.68 8.67 1.56
N VAL A 77 -7.50 8.08 1.63
CA VAL A 77 -6.42 8.40 0.70
C VAL A 77 -6.76 7.91 -0.72
N LEU A 78 -7.25 6.68 -0.84
CA LEU A 78 -7.59 6.09 -2.14
C LEU A 78 -8.82 6.73 -2.78
N ASP A 79 -9.75 7.25 -1.97
CA ASP A 79 -10.92 8.00 -2.43
C ASP A 79 -10.61 9.48 -2.70
N ALA A 80 -9.38 9.91 -2.47
CA ALA A 80 -8.93 11.29 -2.62
C ALA A 80 -9.64 12.26 -1.66
N VAL A 81 -10.14 11.76 -0.53
CA VAL A 81 -10.71 12.59 0.55
C VAL A 81 -9.59 13.36 1.24
N ILE A 82 -8.46 12.70 1.47
CA ILE A 82 -7.24 13.34 1.98
C ILE A 82 -6.06 12.90 1.11
N THR A 83 -4.99 13.70 1.13
CA THR A 83 -3.74 13.31 0.45
C THR A 83 -2.91 12.42 1.38
N LEU A 84 -1.98 11.65 0.78
CA LEU A 84 -1.04 10.86 1.55
C LEU A 84 -0.21 11.76 2.49
N ASP A 85 0.24 12.90 1.98
CA ASP A 85 1.01 13.87 2.77
C ASP A 85 0.22 14.35 3.99
N ARG A 86 -1.07 14.61 3.80
CA ARG A 86 -1.93 15.05 4.91
C ARG A 86 -2.11 13.95 5.95
N ALA A 87 -2.25 12.70 5.52
CA ALA A 87 -2.36 11.57 6.44
C ALA A 87 -1.10 11.44 7.31
N VAL A 88 0.08 11.68 6.74
CA VAL A 88 1.35 11.67 7.48
C VAL A 88 1.41 12.86 8.46
N GLU A 89 1.05 14.06 8.00
CA GLU A 89 1.08 15.27 8.83
C GLU A 89 0.17 15.17 10.06
N THR A 90 -1.00 14.57 9.90
CA THR A 90 -1.98 14.45 10.99
C THR A 90 -1.71 13.25 11.89
N GLY A 91 -0.71 12.43 11.57
CA GLY A 91 -0.40 11.22 12.34
C GLY A 91 -1.36 10.07 12.08
N SER A 92 -2.25 10.19 11.08
CA SER A 92 -3.16 9.11 10.68
C SER A 92 -2.42 7.95 10.03
N LEU A 93 -1.27 8.25 9.42
CA LEU A 93 -0.35 7.27 8.85
C LEU A 93 1.03 7.55 9.41
N THR A 94 1.68 6.53 10.00
CA THR A 94 3.01 6.68 10.54
C THR A 94 3.97 5.72 9.84
N VAL A 95 5.22 6.18 9.63
CA VAL A 95 6.27 5.39 9.02
C VAL A 95 7.47 5.39 9.95
N HIS A 96 8.00 4.21 10.26
CA HIS A 96 9.16 4.04 11.12
C HIS A 96 10.30 3.39 10.33
N GLY A 97 11.53 3.83 10.59
CA GLY A 97 12.72 3.30 9.93
C GLY A 97 13.80 4.35 9.86
N THR A 98 14.83 4.11 9.04
CA THR A 98 15.85 5.13 8.76
C THR A 98 15.24 6.22 7.88
N LEU A 99 15.82 7.42 7.90
CA LEU A 99 15.29 8.54 7.11
C LEU A 99 15.20 8.19 5.62
N ASP A 100 16.24 7.59 5.05
CA ASP A 100 16.26 7.21 3.63
C ASP A 100 15.14 6.21 3.32
N ASN A 101 14.92 5.24 4.19
CA ASN A 101 13.88 4.24 4.01
C ASN A 101 12.49 4.82 4.19
N ILE A 102 12.33 5.77 5.12
CA ILE A 102 11.05 6.48 5.32
C ILE A 102 10.68 7.23 4.05
N LEU A 103 11.64 7.95 3.47
CA LEU A 103 11.41 8.70 2.23
C LEU A 103 11.06 7.78 1.07
N ARG A 104 11.78 6.66 0.95
CA ARG A 104 11.51 5.67 -0.11
C ARG A 104 10.14 5.01 0.08
N ALA A 105 9.78 4.66 1.31
CA ALA A 105 8.47 4.10 1.60
C ALA A 105 7.35 5.09 1.26
N HIS A 106 7.52 6.35 1.62
CA HIS A 106 6.56 7.40 1.30
C HIS A 106 6.40 7.55 -0.22
N ASP A 107 7.51 7.59 -0.96
CA ASP A 107 7.48 7.70 -2.41
C ASP A 107 6.81 6.48 -3.05
N THR A 108 7.06 5.29 -2.50
CA THR A 108 6.44 4.05 -2.97
C THR A 108 4.93 4.08 -2.78
N LEU A 109 4.45 4.50 -1.61
CA LEU A 109 3.02 4.62 -1.32
C LEU A 109 2.36 5.64 -2.25
N LYS A 110 3.03 6.77 -2.47
CA LYS A 110 2.54 7.82 -3.37
C LYS A 110 2.43 7.30 -4.80
N ALA A 111 3.45 6.59 -5.28
CA ALA A 111 3.42 5.98 -6.61
C ALA A 111 2.29 4.95 -6.72
N TYR A 112 2.08 4.15 -5.68
CA TYR A 112 0.99 3.18 -5.65
C TYR A 112 -0.38 3.86 -5.75
N VAL A 113 -0.61 4.91 -4.97
CA VAL A 113 -1.88 5.65 -5.02
C VAL A 113 -2.14 6.22 -6.41
N HIS A 114 -1.10 6.81 -7.03
CA HIS A 114 -1.23 7.33 -8.39
C HIS A 114 -1.52 6.24 -9.41
N ALA A 115 -0.92 5.06 -9.24
CA ALA A 115 -1.18 3.91 -10.11
C ALA A 115 -2.62 3.39 -9.93
N ALA A 116 -3.06 3.30 -8.69
CA ALA A 116 -4.38 2.75 -8.35
C ALA A 116 -5.52 3.53 -9.02
N VAL A 117 -5.42 4.86 -9.08
CA VAL A 117 -6.48 5.67 -9.69
C VAL A 117 -6.57 5.50 -11.21
N ARG A 118 -5.57 4.89 -11.83
CA ARG A 118 -5.52 4.66 -13.28
C ARG A 118 -6.00 3.27 -13.69
N ALA A 119 -6.11 2.34 -12.74
CA ALA A 119 -6.48 0.96 -13.04
C ALA A 119 -8.01 0.80 -12.96
N PRO A 120 -8.68 0.37 -14.05
CA PRO A 120 -10.14 0.28 -14.09
C PRO A 120 -10.76 -0.66 -13.04
N SER A 121 -10.02 -1.68 -12.59
CA SER A 121 -10.52 -2.65 -11.62
C SER A 121 -10.42 -2.18 -10.17
N GLN A 122 -9.72 -1.09 -9.88
CA GLN A 122 -9.51 -0.61 -8.52
C GLN A 122 -10.79 -0.22 -7.77
N PRO A 123 -11.80 0.42 -8.41
CA PRO A 123 -13.03 0.76 -7.69
C PRO A 123 -13.74 -0.46 -7.08
N GLY A 124 -13.69 -1.61 -7.75
CA GLY A 124 -14.25 -2.86 -7.20
C GLY A 124 -13.55 -3.30 -5.92
N LEU A 125 -12.23 -3.17 -5.87
CA LEU A 125 -11.45 -3.49 -4.68
C LEU A 125 -11.71 -2.49 -3.55
N LEU A 126 -11.89 -1.22 -3.86
CA LEU A 126 -12.25 -0.22 -2.86
C LEU A 126 -13.62 -0.53 -2.25
N ASN A 127 -14.57 -0.97 -3.06
CA ASN A 127 -15.89 -1.37 -2.57
C ASN A 127 -15.78 -2.57 -1.62
N ALA A 128 -14.93 -3.55 -1.95
CA ALA A 128 -14.69 -4.71 -1.08
C ALA A 128 -14.07 -4.26 0.25
N LEU A 129 -13.13 -3.32 0.21
CA LEU A 129 -12.49 -2.78 1.40
C LEU A 129 -13.49 -2.02 2.29
N ARG A 130 -14.42 -1.27 1.68
CA ARG A 130 -15.49 -0.58 2.40
C ARG A 130 -16.44 -1.56 3.07
N ALA A 131 -16.79 -2.64 2.38
CA ALA A 131 -17.70 -3.65 2.90
C ALA A 131 -17.20 -4.27 4.21
N ASP A 132 -15.89 -4.47 4.32
CA ASP A 132 -15.27 -5.01 5.52
C ASP A 132 -15.39 -4.10 6.73
N ARG A 133 -15.63 -2.82 6.51
CA ARG A 133 -15.73 -1.82 7.57
C ARG A 133 -17.09 -1.86 8.28
N GLU A 134 -18.08 -2.38 7.60
CA GLU A 134 -19.44 -2.54 8.13
C GLU A 134 -19.59 -3.90 8.82
#